data_b3823c1d9ba35ce9ce782891556b0ce9
#
_entry.id   b3823c1d9ba35ce9ce782891556b0ce9
#
_cell.length_a   1.000
_cell.length_b   1.000
_cell.length_c   1.000
_cell.angle_alpha   90.00
_cell.angle_beta   90.00
_cell.angle_gamma   90.00
#
_symmetry.space_group_name_H-M   'P 1'
#
loop_
_entity.id
_entity.type
_entity.pdbx_description
1 polymer ?
#
loop_
_entity_poly.entity_id
_entity_poly.type
_entity_poly.pdbx_seq_one_letter_code
_entity_poly.pdbx_strand_id
1 'polypeptide(L)'
;MNVYEQVEKNINELVENNVNWSACATQEEMQKAREGKLTLKFFDREIPADWLKDIKGKKVLCLAGAGGLQAPLLACAGAEVTVLDLSEKMLEKDRKVAEEEHLHITIEKGNMCDLSHFSDNSFDYILNPTSLMYVPDVKSVFKECYRVLKKGGIFIMTAPSPINYLCDYIDDENGGYYKAVNRMPYSSAEADAAGSWVEYGHTMEDYLGGQIESGFVIDGYLECQLEDITELHFLTRAIK
;
A
#
# COMPACT_ATOMS: atom_id res chain seq x y z
N MET A 1 0.24 12.42 -21.57
CA MET A 1 -0.26 11.58 -20.45
C MET A 1 0.45 12.08 -19.22
N ASN A 2 -0.26 12.37 -18.14
CA ASN A 2 0.40 12.70 -16.88
C ASN A 2 0.89 11.42 -16.19
N VAL A 3 1.73 11.55 -15.16
CA VAL A 3 2.33 10.40 -14.48
C VAL A 3 1.28 9.43 -13.91
N TYR A 4 0.19 9.94 -13.37
CA TYR A 4 -0.86 9.12 -12.76
C TYR A 4 -1.69 8.36 -13.80
N GLU A 5 -1.94 8.94 -14.98
CA GLU A 5 -2.56 8.23 -16.11
C GLU A 5 -1.65 7.08 -16.59
N GLN A 6 -0.33 7.29 -16.58
CA GLN A 6 0.59 6.23 -16.95
C GLN A 6 0.62 5.11 -15.91
N VAL A 7 0.67 5.46 -14.61
CA VAL A 7 0.59 4.48 -13.51
C VAL A 7 -0.71 3.69 -13.57
N GLU A 8 -1.86 4.36 -13.73
CA GLU A 8 -3.16 3.67 -13.88
C GLU A 8 -3.12 2.66 -15.02
N LYS A 9 -2.63 3.07 -16.18
CA LYS A 9 -2.50 2.19 -17.35
C LYS A 9 -1.63 0.99 -17.04
N ASN A 10 -0.45 1.20 -16.46
CA ASN A 10 0.48 0.13 -16.12
C ASN A 10 -0.14 -0.89 -15.15
N ILE A 11 -0.79 -0.42 -14.09
CA ILE A 11 -1.45 -1.29 -13.11
C ILE A 11 -2.61 -2.06 -13.76
N ASN A 12 -3.45 -1.40 -14.56
CA ASN A 12 -4.55 -2.07 -15.26
C ASN A 12 -4.05 -3.20 -16.18
N GLU A 13 -2.97 -2.97 -16.93
CA GLU A 13 -2.35 -3.99 -17.79
C GLU A 13 -1.82 -5.19 -16.99
N LEU A 14 -1.19 -4.96 -15.83
CA LEU A 14 -0.75 -6.03 -14.95
C LEU A 14 -1.93 -6.86 -14.41
N VAL A 15 -2.99 -6.19 -13.97
CA VAL A 15 -4.18 -6.88 -13.45
C VAL A 15 -4.82 -7.76 -14.53
N GLU A 16 -4.90 -7.29 -15.77
CA GLU A 16 -5.41 -8.06 -16.90
C GLU A 16 -4.52 -9.30 -17.20
N ASN A 17 -3.24 -9.22 -16.93
CA ASN A 17 -2.28 -10.32 -17.05
C ASN A 17 -2.23 -11.24 -15.81
N ASN A 18 -3.16 -11.11 -14.86
CA ASN A 18 -3.32 -11.95 -13.67
C ASN A 18 -2.06 -12.03 -12.78
N VAL A 19 -1.45 -10.90 -12.48
CA VAL A 19 -0.30 -10.86 -11.56
C VAL A 19 -0.67 -11.38 -10.15
N ASN A 20 0.24 -12.14 -9.56
CA ASN A 20 -0.01 -12.87 -8.31
C ASN A 20 -0.39 -11.96 -7.12
N TRP A 21 0.20 -10.76 -7.03
CA TRP A 21 -0.09 -9.83 -5.92
C TRP A 21 -1.49 -9.23 -5.96
N SER A 22 -2.24 -9.40 -7.05
CA SER A 22 -3.63 -8.95 -7.17
C SER A 22 -4.66 -10.06 -6.88
N ALA A 23 -4.30 -11.12 -6.16
CA ALA A 23 -5.23 -12.17 -5.77
C ALA A 23 -6.28 -11.66 -4.78
N CYS A 24 -7.55 -12.05 -4.98
CA CYS A 24 -8.63 -11.73 -4.04
C CYS A 24 -8.55 -12.58 -2.76
N ALA A 25 -9.21 -12.14 -1.70
CA ALA A 25 -9.39 -12.90 -0.48
C ALA A 25 -10.11 -14.23 -0.76
N THR A 26 -9.66 -15.27 -0.11
CA THR A 26 -10.31 -16.60 -0.18
C THR A 26 -11.51 -16.67 0.74
N GLN A 27 -12.43 -17.60 0.46
CA GLN A 27 -13.58 -17.87 1.33
C GLN A 27 -13.16 -18.25 2.75
N GLU A 28 -12.06 -19.00 2.89
CA GLU A 28 -11.54 -19.40 4.19
C GLU A 28 -11.04 -18.21 5.00
N GLU A 29 -10.30 -17.30 4.37
CA GLU A 29 -9.80 -16.07 5.02
C GLU A 29 -10.95 -15.17 5.45
N MET A 30 -11.95 -14.97 4.59
CA MET A 30 -13.14 -14.19 4.90
C MET A 30 -13.94 -14.80 6.05
N GLN A 31 -14.09 -16.12 6.08
CA GLN A 31 -14.77 -16.81 7.18
C GLN A 31 -14.01 -16.64 8.51
N LYS A 32 -12.69 -16.79 8.49
CA LYS A 32 -11.86 -16.52 9.69
C LYS A 32 -12.00 -15.08 10.17
N ALA A 33 -12.05 -14.10 9.25
CA ALA A 33 -12.26 -12.70 9.61
C ALA A 33 -13.63 -12.47 10.29
N ARG A 34 -14.71 -13.10 9.78
CA ARG A 34 -16.05 -13.07 10.40
C ARG A 34 -16.06 -13.67 11.81
N GLU A 35 -15.21 -14.65 12.07
CA GLU A 35 -15.03 -15.28 13.39
C GLU A 35 -14.13 -14.47 14.34
N GLY A 36 -13.68 -13.27 13.95
CA GLY A 36 -12.79 -12.44 14.74
C GLY A 36 -11.31 -12.83 14.67
N LYS A 37 -10.94 -13.64 13.68
CA LYS A 37 -9.56 -14.07 13.41
C LYS A 37 -9.03 -13.38 12.15
N LEU A 38 -9.12 -12.05 12.13
CA LEU A 38 -8.58 -11.26 11.03
C LEU A 38 -7.05 -11.40 10.98
N THR A 39 -6.55 -11.82 9.83
CA THR A 39 -5.13 -11.80 9.50
C THR A 39 -4.95 -11.02 8.21
N LEU A 40 -4.14 -9.99 8.23
CA LEU A 40 -3.69 -9.27 7.04
C LEU A 40 -2.20 -9.51 6.86
N LYS A 41 -1.81 -9.69 5.59
CA LYS A 41 -0.41 -9.86 5.22
C LYS A 41 -0.03 -8.78 4.23
N PHE A 42 1.21 -8.32 4.36
CA PHE A 42 1.91 -7.62 3.31
C PHE A 42 3.09 -8.50 2.89
N PHE A 43 3.04 -8.97 1.64
CA PHE A 43 3.89 -10.05 1.17
C PHE A 43 3.74 -11.31 2.07
N ASP A 44 4.83 -11.85 2.58
CA ASP A 44 4.88 -12.97 3.52
C ASP A 44 4.72 -12.56 4.99
N ARG A 45 4.75 -11.24 5.28
CA ARG A 45 4.71 -10.73 6.65
C ARG A 45 3.29 -10.46 7.13
N GLU A 46 2.89 -11.13 8.20
CA GLU A 46 1.63 -10.82 8.88
C GLU A 46 1.74 -9.49 9.64
N ILE A 47 0.70 -8.65 9.52
CA ILE A 47 0.53 -7.50 10.39
C ILE A 47 0.26 -8.03 11.80
N PRO A 48 1.00 -7.57 12.84
CA PRO A 48 0.73 -7.97 14.21
C PRO A 48 -0.73 -7.68 14.60
N ALA A 49 -1.41 -8.65 15.20
CA ALA A 49 -2.82 -8.54 15.56
C ALA A 49 -3.11 -7.33 16.47
N ASP A 50 -2.11 -6.91 17.25
CA ASP A 50 -2.23 -5.73 18.11
C ASP A 50 -2.15 -4.40 17.35
N TRP A 51 -1.75 -4.38 16.07
CA TRP A 51 -1.80 -3.19 15.22
C TRP A 51 -3.21 -2.90 14.71
N LEU A 52 -4.09 -3.90 14.69
CA LEU A 52 -5.48 -3.83 14.18
C LEU A 52 -6.50 -4.15 15.28
N LYS A 53 -6.23 -3.70 16.50
CA LYS A 53 -7.13 -3.91 17.64
C LYS A 53 -8.48 -3.24 17.42
N ASP A 54 -9.55 -3.94 17.88
CA ASP A 54 -10.90 -3.39 17.94
C ASP A 54 -11.41 -2.84 16.60
N ILE A 55 -11.07 -3.52 15.49
CA ILE A 55 -11.39 -3.07 14.13
C ILE A 55 -12.90 -3.00 13.85
N LYS A 56 -13.71 -3.77 14.59
CA LYS A 56 -15.16 -3.81 14.42
C LYS A 56 -15.81 -2.45 14.69
N GLY A 57 -16.59 -1.97 13.72
CA GLY A 57 -17.23 -0.64 13.76
C GLY A 57 -16.27 0.54 13.57
N LYS A 58 -15.01 0.30 13.25
CA LYS A 58 -14.04 1.34 12.91
C LYS A 58 -14.15 1.73 11.45
N LYS A 59 -13.95 3.01 11.17
CA LYS A 59 -13.84 3.53 9.81
C LYS A 59 -12.43 3.34 9.30
N VAL A 60 -12.29 2.52 8.26
CA VAL A 60 -11.01 2.13 7.68
C VAL A 60 -10.92 2.61 6.24
N LEU A 61 -9.85 3.31 5.90
CA LEU A 61 -9.49 3.63 4.53
C LEU A 61 -8.41 2.67 4.03
N CYS A 62 -8.75 1.85 3.03
CA CYS A 62 -7.77 1.12 2.23
C CYS A 62 -7.29 2.05 1.12
N LEU A 63 -6.13 2.66 1.32
CA LEU A 63 -5.57 3.69 0.45
C LEU A 63 -4.62 3.07 -0.56
N ALA A 64 -4.96 3.16 -1.86
CA ALA A 64 -4.27 2.45 -2.93
C ALA A 64 -4.08 0.96 -2.59
N GLY A 65 -5.14 0.36 -2.06
CA GLY A 65 -5.18 -1.00 -1.53
C GLY A 65 -6.33 -1.82 -2.09
N ALA A 66 -6.80 -1.47 -3.29
CA ALA A 66 -7.81 -2.25 -4.00
C ALA A 66 -7.25 -3.59 -4.50
N GLY A 67 -8.15 -4.46 -4.97
CA GLY A 67 -7.80 -5.76 -5.53
C GLY A 67 -8.56 -6.92 -4.92
N GLY A 68 -9.54 -6.66 -4.06
CA GLY A 68 -10.40 -7.69 -3.49
C GLY A 68 -9.76 -8.49 -2.35
N LEU A 69 -8.74 -7.98 -1.68
CA LEU A 69 -8.06 -8.67 -0.58
C LEU A 69 -8.29 -7.98 0.77
N GLN A 70 -7.65 -6.83 1.02
CA GLN A 70 -7.66 -6.20 2.34
C GLN A 70 -9.06 -5.68 2.72
N ALA A 71 -9.73 -4.99 1.79
CA ALA A 71 -11.02 -4.38 2.05
C ALA A 71 -12.12 -5.41 2.36
N PRO A 72 -12.28 -6.51 1.60
CA PRO A 72 -13.21 -7.58 1.97
C PRO A 72 -12.91 -8.22 3.33
N LEU A 73 -11.65 -8.48 3.66
CA LEU A 73 -11.28 -9.07 4.95
C LEU A 73 -11.63 -8.15 6.12
N LEU A 74 -11.35 -6.85 5.99
CA LEU A 74 -11.71 -5.84 6.99
C LEU A 74 -13.23 -5.69 7.14
N ALA A 75 -13.96 -5.69 6.04
CA ALA A 75 -15.43 -5.65 6.06
C ALA A 75 -16.01 -6.92 6.73
N CYS A 76 -15.46 -8.11 6.44
CA CYS A 76 -15.83 -9.35 7.12
C CYS A 76 -15.53 -9.29 8.63
N ALA A 77 -14.49 -8.60 9.05
CA ALA A 77 -14.19 -8.37 10.46
C ALA A 77 -15.09 -7.30 11.12
N GLY A 78 -16.00 -6.69 10.35
CA GLY A 78 -17.00 -5.73 10.82
C GLY A 78 -16.56 -4.28 10.81
N ALA A 79 -15.52 -3.93 10.07
CA ALA A 79 -15.13 -2.54 9.83
C ALA A 79 -16.08 -1.84 8.85
N GLU A 80 -16.17 -0.50 8.95
CA GLU A 80 -16.77 0.37 7.93
C GLU A 80 -15.67 0.76 6.93
N VAL A 81 -15.62 0.07 5.78
CA VAL A 81 -14.50 0.15 4.85
C VAL A 81 -14.77 1.10 3.71
N THR A 82 -13.83 1.97 3.44
CA THR A 82 -13.70 2.74 2.21
C THR A 82 -12.41 2.31 1.48
N VAL A 83 -12.51 2.05 0.19
CA VAL A 83 -11.35 1.80 -0.70
C VAL A 83 -11.20 2.99 -1.63
N LEU A 84 -10.00 3.52 -1.74
CA LEU A 84 -9.63 4.51 -2.73
C LEU A 84 -8.43 3.98 -3.53
N ASP A 85 -8.57 3.90 -4.84
CA ASP A 85 -7.50 3.44 -5.73
C ASP A 85 -7.55 4.18 -7.06
N LEU A 86 -6.40 4.29 -7.71
CA LEU A 86 -6.28 4.89 -9.03
C LEU A 86 -6.75 3.94 -10.12
N SER A 87 -6.52 2.63 -9.95
CA SER A 87 -6.78 1.59 -10.94
C SER A 87 -8.24 1.14 -10.92
N GLU A 88 -8.95 1.41 -12.01
CA GLU A 88 -10.33 0.91 -12.17
C GLU A 88 -10.41 -0.61 -12.15
N LYS A 89 -9.41 -1.31 -12.70
CA LYS A 89 -9.36 -2.78 -12.72
C LYS A 89 -9.17 -3.38 -11.33
N MET A 90 -8.43 -2.72 -10.48
CA MET A 90 -8.31 -3.11 -9.07
C MET A 90 -9.64 -2.91 -8.34
N LEU A 91 -10.32 -1.77 -8.55
CA LEU A 91 -11.63 -1.47 -7.95
C LEU A 91 -12.73 -2.42 -8.43
N GLU A 92 -12.69 -2.87 -9.69
CA GLU A 92 -13.62 -3.89 -10.22
C GLU A 92 -13.55 -5.20 -9.40
N LYS A 93 -12.36 -5.60 -8.93
CA LYS A 93 -12.20 -6.78 -8.08
C LYS A 93 -12.88 -6.60 -6.72
N ASP A 94 -12.73 -5.44 -6.08
CA ASP A 94 -13.41 -5.15 -4.82
C ASP A 94 -14.93 -5.13 -4.99
N ARG A 95 -15.45 -4.53 -6.06
CA ARG A 95 -16.89 -4.55 -6.36
C ARG A 95 -17.41 -5.97 -6.52
N LYS A 96 -16.67 -6.80 -7.27
CA LYS A 96 -17.04 -8.19 -7.49
C LYS A 96 -17.11 -8.97 -6.18
N VAL A 97 -16.06 -8.92 -5.35
CA VAL A 97 -16.04 -9.63 -4.07
C VAL A 97 -17.11 -9.06 -3.12
N ALA A 98 -17.30 -7.74 -3.09
CA ALA A 98 -18.33 -7.12 -2.25
C ALA A 98 -19.75 -7.57 -2.64
N GLU A 99 -20.04 -7.70 -3.94
CA GLU A 99 -21.32 -8.19 -4.45
C GLU A 99 -21.51 -9.67 -4.12
N GLU A 100 -20.53 -10.53 -4.42
CA GLU A 100 -20.59 -11.98 -4.18
C GLU A 100 -20.75 -12.31 -2.69
N GLU A 101 -20.11 -11.55 -1.81
CA GLU A 101 -20.10 -11.77 -0.36
C GLU A 101 -21.09 -10.90 0.42
N HIS A 102 -21.90 -10.09 -0.28
CA HIS A 102 -22.88 -9.17 0.31
C HIS A 102 -22.25 -8.21 1.34
N LEU A 103 -21.05 -7.70 1.04
CA LEU A 103 -20.31 -6.76 1.88
C LEU A 103 -20.66 -5.31 1.53
N HIS A 104 -20.70 -4.46 2.55
CA HIS A 104 -20.83 -3.01 2.36
C HIS A 104 -19.43 -2.37 2.38
N ILE A 105 -18.92 -2.06 1.19
CA ILE A 105 -17.64 -1.37 0.99
C ILE A 105 -17.89 -0.13 0.14
N THR A 106 -17.49 1.04 0.61
CA THR A 106 -17.48 2.26 -0.21
C THR A 106 -16.28 2.19 -1.13
N ILE A 107 -16.49 2.26 -2.44
CA ILE A 107 -15.44 2.06 -3.45
C ILE A 107 -15.32 3.33 -4.29
N GLU A 108 -14.18 4.00 -4.21
CA GLU A 108 -13.92 5.28 -4.83
C GLU A 108 -12.67 5.23 -5.73
N LYS A 109 -12.78 5.82 -6.92
CA LYS A 109 -11.63 6.04 -7.78
C LYS A 109 -10.98 7.37 -7.44
N GLY A 110 -9.68 7.36 -7.15
CA GLY A 110 -8.97 8.57 -6.79
C GLY A 110 -7.46 8.39 -6.64
N ASN A 111 -6.79 9.51 -6.46
CA ASN A 111 -5.36 9.58 -6.26
C ASN A 111 -5.04 9.71 -4.76
N MET A 112 -4.15 8.87 -4.24
CA MET A 112 -3.76 8.90 -2.83
C MET A 112 -3.07 10.21 -2.40
N CYS A 113 -2.60 11.02 -3.35
CA CYS A 113 -2.05 12.36 -3.07
C CYS A 113 -3.13 13.43 -2.85
N ASP A 114 -4.39 13.15 -3.13
CA ASP A 114 -5.52 14.09 -3.00
C ASP A 114 -6.70 13.41 -2.31
N LEU A 115 -6.80 13.57 -1.01
CA LEU A 115 -7.92 13.11 -0.19
C LEU A 115 -8.86 14.26 0.19
N SER A 116 -8.85 15.38 -0.55
CA SER A 116 -9.59 16.63 -0.21
C SER A 116 -11.11 16.43 -0.11
N HIS A 117 -11.66 15.40 -0.75
CA HIS A 117 -13.08 15.05 -0.67
C HIS A 117 -13.44 14.36 0.67
N PHE A 118 -12.47 13.85 1.42
CA PHE A 118 -12.68 13.36 2.78
C PHE A 118 -12.47 14.49 3.79
N SER A 119 -13.38 14.59 4.75
CA SER A 119 -13.26 15.55 5.84
C SER A 119 -12.09 15.19 6.77
N ASP A 120 -11.57 16.21 7.47
CA ASP A 120 -10.58 15.99 8.52
C ASP A 120 -11.13 15.05 9.60
N ASN A 121 -10.27 14.22 10.16
CA ASN A 121 -10.60 13.30 11.25
C ASN A 121 -11.78 12.35 10.94
N SER A 122 -11.79 11.78 9.72
CA SER A 122 -12.85 10.87 9.24
C SER A 122 -12.60 9.41 9.59
N PHE A 123 -11.33 8.97 9.56
CA PHE A 123 -10.97 7.55 9.66
C PHE A 123 -10.30 7.22 10.99
N ASP A 124 -10.55 6.00 11.47
CA ASP A 124 -9.86 5.43 12.63
C ASP A 124 -8.55 4.74 12.21
N TYR A 125 -8.54 4.15 11.00
CA TYR A 125 -7.39 3.46 10.42
C TYR A 125 -7.22 3.85 8.96
N ILE A 126 -5.96 3.90 8.51
CA ILE A 126 -5.58 3.90 7.10
C ILE A 126 -4.58 2.78 6.88
N LEU A 127 -4.84 1.94 5.87
CA LEU A 127 -3.91 0.91 5.39
C LEU A 127 -3.47 1.27 3.97
N ASN A 128 -2.17 1.35 3.76
CA ASN A 128 -1.57 1.62 2.46
C ASN A 128 -0.57 0.51 2.11
N PRO A 129 -1.01 -0.53 1.39
CA PRO A 129 -0.14 -1.62 0.96
C PRO A 129 0.72 -1.17 -0.22
N THR A 130 1.99 -1.45 -0.16
CA THR A 130 3.04 -1.29 -1.18
C THR A 130 2.64 -0.56 -2.47
N SER A 131 2.40 0.74 -2.37
CA SER A 131 1.95 1.57 -3.49
C SER A 131 2.67 2.93 -3.56
N LEU A 132 3.43 3.28 -2.51
CA LEU A 132 4.10 4.59 -2.41
C LEU A 132 5.17 4.81 -3.48
N MET A 133 5.69 3.73 -4.08
CA MET A 133 6.60 3.84 -5.20
C MET A 133 5.94 4.39 -6.48
N TYR A 134 4.63 4.48 -6.54
CA TYR A 134 3.92 5.03 -7.71
C TYR A 134 3.64 6.52 -7.64
N VAL A 135 4.10 7.20 -6.60
CA VAL A 135 3.95 8.65 -6.46
C VAL A 135 5.31 9.34 -6.37
N PRO A 136 5.48 10.52 -7.01
CA PRO A 136 6.74 11.25 -6.96
C PRO A 136 7.00 11.92 -5.61
N ASP A 137 5.97 12.19 -4.81
CA ASP A 137 6.05 12.86 -3.50
C ASP A 137 5.21 12.12 -2.45
N VAL A 138 5.86 11.25 -1.68
CA VAL A 138 5.21 10.52 -0.59
C VAL A 138 4.84 11.41 0.60
N LYS A 139 5.51 12.56 0.78
CA LYS A 139 5.22 13.48 1.87
C LYS A 139 3.83 14.12 1.73
N SER A 140 3.36 14.34 0.51
CA SER A 140 1.98 14.79 0.26
C SER A 140 0.96 13.75 0.71
N VAL A 141 1.22 12.46 0.45
CA VAL A 141 0.38 11.35 0.91
C VAL A 141 0.29 11.31 2.43
N PHE A 142 1.44 11.43 3.11
CA PHE A 142 1.46 11.40 4.58
C PHE A 142 0.71 12.57 5.22
N LYS A 143 0.82 13.78 4.65
CA LYS A 143 0.05 14.96 5.11
C LYS A 143 -1.45 14.73 4.99
N GLU A 144 -1.92 14.20 3.86
CA GLU A 144 -3.33 13.90 3.65
C GLU A 144 -3.81 12.77 4.58
N CYS A 145 -3.03 11.70 4.72
CA CYS A 145 -3.32 10.63 5.68
C CYS A 145 -3.43 11.18 7.11
N TYR A 146 -2.49 12.02 7.53
CA TYR A 146 -2.55 12.66 8.85
C TYR A 146 -3.80 13.53 9.00
N ARG A 147 -4.15 14.33 8.00
CA ARG A 147 -5.33 15.19 8.03
C ARG A 147 -6.62 14.40 8.23
N VAL A 148 -6.83 13.35 7.41
CA VAL A 148 -8.10 12.58 7.42
C VAL A 148 -8.19 11.56 8.56
N LEU A 149 -7.09 11.17 9.20
CA LEU A 149 -7.11 10.35 10.40
C LEU A 149 -7.64 11.12 11.60
N LYS A 150 -8.41 10.45 12.45
CA LYS A 150 -8.81 10.94 13.78
C LYS A 150 -7.61 11.03 14.71
N LYS A 151 -7.70 11.85 15.74
CA LYS A 151 -6.71 11.85 16.83
C LYS A 151 -6.65 10.46 17.47
N GLY A 152 -5.46 9.90 17.59
CA GLY A 152 -5.23 8.51 18.03
C GLY A 152 -5.52 7.46 16.94
N GLY A 153 -5.85 7.89 15.72
CA GLY A 153 -5.99 7.01 14.56
C GLY A 153 -4.67 6.44 14.10
N ILE A 154 -4.71 5.31 13.44
CA ILE A 154 -3.54 4.49 13.10
C ILE A 154 -3.34 4.47 11.59
N PHE A 155 -2.13 4.74 11.15
CA PHE A 155 -1.66 4.58 9.78
C PHE A 155 -0.70 3.40 9.71
N ILE A 156 -1.00 2.42 8.86
CA ILE A 156 -0.14 1.27 8.58
C ILE A 156 0.19 1.31 7.10
N MET A 157 1.48 1.36 6.78
CA MET A 157 1.93 1.33 5.39
C MET A 157 3.04 0.32 5.18
N THR A 158 3.19 -0.13 3.94
CA THR A 158 4.38 -0.83 3.47
C THR A 158 5.01 -0.11 2.30
N ALA A 159 6.31 -0.22 2.20
CA ALA A 159 7.06 0.33 1.08
C ALA A 159 8.29 -0.54 0.78
N PRO A 160 8.78 -0.52 -0.47
CA PRO A 160 10.06 -1.10 -0.80
C PRO A 160 11.18 -0.34 -0.10
N SER A 161 12.17 -1.08 0.37
CA SER A 161 13.38 -0.47 0.91
C SER A 161 14.14 0.31 -0.20
N PRO A 162 14.80 1.42 0.11
CA PRO A 162 15.63 2.12 -0.86
C PRO A 162 16.66 1.25 -1.56
N ILE A 163 17.10 0.16 -0.94
CA ILE A 163 18.07 -0.76 -1.53
C ILE A 163 17.58 -1.40 -2.82
N ASN A 164 16.24 -1.60 -2.94
CA ASN A 164 15.61 -2.18 -4.14
C ASN A 164 15.86 -1.33 -5.40
N TYR A 165 16.06 -0.03 -5.21
CA TYR A 165 16.31 0.91 -6.30
C TYR A 165 17.78 1.32 -6.40
N LEU A 166 18.53 1.20 -5.29
CA LEU A 166 19.93 1.58 -5.23
C LEU A 166 20.86 0.58 -5.91
N CYS A 167 20.57 -0.73 -5.75
CA CYS A 167 21.46 -1.82 -6.12
C CYS A 167 20.89 -2.70 -7.21
N ASP A 168 21.76 -3.11 -8.15
CA ASP A 168 21.50 -4.19 -9.09
C ASP A 168 22.36 -5.41 -8.75
N TYR A 169 21.84 -6.60 -9.04
CA TYR A 169 22.64 -7.81 -9.04
C TYR A 169 23.46 -7.88 -10.32
N ILE A 170 24.76 -8.01 -10.16
CA ILE A 170 25.72 -8.17 -11.29
C ILE A 170 26.19 -9.62 -11.26
N ASP A 171 25.77 -10.38 -12.26
CA ASP A 171 26.24 -11.75 -12.45
C ASP A 171 27.64 -11.76 -13.03
N ASP A 172 28.52 -12.57 -12.48
CA ASP A 172 29.86 -12.77 -12.99
C ASP A 172 30.32 -14.24 -12.86
N GLU A 173 31.49 -14.57 -13.42
CA GLU A 173 32.06 -15.92 -13.40
C GLU A 173 32.37 -16.50 -12.01
N ASN A 174 32.31 -15.64 -10.94
CA ASN A 174 32.55 -16.01 -9.55
C ASN A 174 31.27 -16.13 -8.72
N GLY A 175 30.07 -16.00 -9.34
CA GLY A 175 28.79 -16.17 -8.67
C GLY A 175 28.00 -14.89 -8.42
N GLY A 176 28.51 -13.75 -8.89
CA GLY A 176 27.81 -12.47 -8.85
C GLY A 176 27.89 -11.71 -7.53
N TYR A 177 27.45 -10.46 -7.57
CA TYR A 177 27.44 -9.54 -6.41
C TYR A 177 26.44 -8.40 -6.60
N TYR A 178 26.01 -7.77 -5.49
CA TYR A 178 25.21 -6.55 -5.55
C TYR A 178 26.11 -5.32 -5.66
N LYS A 179 25.71 -4.40 -6.53
CA LYS A 179 26.42 -3.14 -6.77
C LYS A 179 25.45 -1.98 -6.74
N ALA A 180 25.78 -0.94 -6.00
CA ALA A 180 25.08 0.33 -6.10
C ALA A 180 25.29 0.95 -7.48
N VAL A 181 24.23 1.08 -8.26
CA VAL A 181 24.21 1.57 -9.64
C VAL A 181 23.46 2.86 -9.80
N ASN A 182 22.46 3.10 -8.96
CA ASN A 182 21.63 4.30 -9.00
C ASN A 182 21.92 5.24 -7.84
N ARG A 183 21.38 6.46 -7.93
CA ARG A 183 21.35 7.42 -6.83
C ARG A 183 19.93 7.50 -6.27
N MET A 184 19.82 7.86 -4.98
CA MET A 184 18.55 8.11 -4.34
C MET A 184 18.33 9.63 -4.16
N PRO A 185 17.09 10.14 -4.30
CA PRO A 185 15.89 9.39 -4.74
C PRO A 185 16.00 8.95 -6.21
N TYR A 186 15.36 7.84 -6.54
CA TYR A 186 15.35 7.25 -7.89
C TYR A 186 14.04 7.56 -8.61
N SER A 187 14.10 7.68 -9.94
CA SER A 187 12.91 7.77 -10.80
C SER A 187 13.13 6.99 -12.09
N SER A 188 12.32 5.99 -12.34
CA SER A 188 12.37 5.24 -13.60
C SER A 188 11.90 6.09 -14.78
N ALA A 189 11.03 7.07 -14.55
CA ALA A 189 10.58 8.00 -15.59
C ALA A 189 11.70 8.88 -16.15
N GLU A 190 12.76 9.13 -15.34
CA GLU A 190 13.97 9.85 -15.77
C GLU A 190 15.00 8.91 -16.41
N ALA A 191 15.03 7.65 -15.97
CA ALA A 191 15.99 6.65 -16.44
C ALA A 191 15.53 6.00 -17.77
N ASP A 192 14.22 5.86 -17.99
CA ASP A 192 13.63 5.23 -19.17
C ASP A 192 12.81 6.22 -19.99
N ALA A 193 13.46 6.84 -20.97
CA ALA A 193 12.80 7.74 -21.93
C ALA A 193 11.70 7.07 -22.78
N ALA A 194 11.59 5.73 -22.75
CA ALA A 194 10.57 4.96 -23.46
C ALA A 194 9.22 4.89 -22.71
N GLY A 195 9.17 5.33 -21.43
CA GLY A 195 7.93 5.52 -20.69
C GLY A 195 7.12 4.25 -20.42
N SER A 196 7.79 3.11 -20.25
CA SER A 196 7.11 1.83 -20.11
C SER A 196 6.55 1.60 -18.70
N TRP A 197 7.34 1.87 -17.67
CA TRP A 197 6.95 1.63 -16.26
C TRP A 197 7.40 2.78 -15.39
N VAL A 198 6.51 3.30 -14.55
CA VAL A 198 6.82 4.45 -13.69
C VAL A 198 6.87 4.03 -12.24
N GLU A 199 8.07 4.11 -11.66
CA GLU A 199 8.33 3.91 -10.24
C GLU A 199 9.30 4.95 -9.70
N TYR A 200 9.18 5.23 -8.41
CA TYR A 200 10.03 6.13 -7.64
C TYR A 200 10.65 5.41 -6.45
N GLY A 201 11.97 5.43 -6.37
CA GLY A 201 12.69 4.99 -5.19
C GLY A 201 12.87 6.16 -4.22
N HIS A 202 12.18 6.11 -3.09
CA HIS A 202 12.28 7.12 -2.04
C HIS A 202 13.35 6.75 -1.03
N THR A 203 13.91 7.77 -0.34
CA THR A 203 14.85 7.56 0.75
C THR A 203 14.13 7.17 2.05
N MET A 204 14.84 6.63 3.05
CA MET A 204 14.29 6.45 4.40
C MET A 204 13.92 7.79 5.04
N GLU A 205 14.59 8.89 4.68
CA GLU A 205 14.20 10.23 5.09
C GLU A 205 12.84 10.63 4.53
N ASP A 206 12.55 10.30 3.26
CA ASP A 206 11.23 10.55 2.66
C ASP A 206 10.16 9.71 3.36
N TYR A 207 10.40 8.43 3.60
CA TYR A 207 9.43 7.53 4.22
C TYR A 207 9.23 7.80 5.72
N LEU A 208 10.28 7.68 6.53
CA LEU A 208 10.15 7.83 7.99
C LEU A 208 10.13 9.31 8.40
N GLY A 209 11.04 10.11 7.85
CA GLY A 209 11.08 11.55 8.08
C GLY A 209 9.79 12.23 7.64
N GLY A 210 9.26 11.87 6.47
CA GLY A 210 8.00 12.41 5.95
C GLY A 210 6.79 12.12 6.84
N GLN A 211 6.70 10.92 7.44
CA GLN A 211 5.67 10.61 8.44
C GLN A 211 5.83 11.50 9.68
N ILE A 212 7.05 11.58 10.22
CA ILE A 212 7.36 12.39 11.42
C ILE A 212 7.08 13.89 11.15
N GLU A 213 7.50 14.41 10.01
CA GLU A 213 7.25 15.81 9.59
C GLU A 213 5.74 16.11 9.46
N SER A 214 4.94 15.11 9.08
CA SER A 214 3.48 15.23 9.00
C SER A 214 2.79 15.22 10.37
N GLY A 215 3.52 14.88 11.44
CA GLY A 215 3.03 14.85 12.81
C GLY A 215 2.78 13.44 13.38
N PHE A 216 3.05 12.38 12.63
CA PHE A 216 2.89 11.01 13.11
C PHE A 216 3.96 10.64 14.16
N VAL A 217 3.54 9.79 15.10
CA VAL A 217 4.45 9.07 15.98
C VAL A 217 4.55 7.63 15.48
N ILE A 218 5.70 7.25 14.95
CA ILE A 218 5.96 5.86 14.51
C ILE A 218 6.25 5.04 15.77
N ASP A 219 5.40 4.05 16.05
CA ASP A 219 5.50 3.17 17.23
C ASP A 219 5.63 1.69 16.87
N GLY A 220 5.66 1.37 15.56
CA GLY A 220 5.90 0.02 15.05
C GLY A 220 6.69 0.04 13.76
N TYR A 221 7.64 -0.89 13.65
CA TYR A 221 8.47 -1.09 12.46
C TYR A 221 8.76 -2.58 12.28
N LEU A 222 8.60 -3.09 11.07
CA LEU A 222 8.91 -4.46 10.69
C LEU A 222 9.58 -4.47 9.32
N GLU A 223 10.39 -5.47 9.07
CA GLU A 223 10.95 -5.75 7.75
C GLU A 223 10.42 -7.07 7.22
N CYS A 224 10.17 -7.12 5.92
CA CYS A 224 9.91 -8.32 5.13
C CYS A 224 11.11 -8.52 4.22
N GLN A 225 11.79 -9.62 4.35
CA GLN A 225 12.83 -10.01 3.42
C GLN A 225 12.31 -11.22 2.64
N LEU A 226 12.13 -11.05 1.34
CA LEU A 226 11.87 -12.14 0.43
C LEU A 226 13.17 -12.90 0.13
N GLU A 227 13.26 -13.57 -0.99
CA GLU A 227 14.43 -14.42 -1.29
C GLU A 227 15.72 -13.62 -1.52
N ASP A 228 15.58 -12.36 -1.96
CA ASP A 228 16.68 -11.50 -2.38
C ASP A 228 16.75 -10.22 -1.55
N ILE A 229 17.97 -9.68 -1.33
CA ILE A 229 18.20 -8.42 -0.62
C ILE A 229 17.55 -7.22 -1.32
N THR A 230 17.37 -7.29 -2.64
CA THR A 230 16.69 -6.26 -3.43
C THR A 230 15.17 -6.36 -3.36
N GLU A 231 14.63 -7.36 -2.68
CA GLU A 231 13.20 -7.50 -2.42
C GLU A 231 12.83 -7.15 -0.98
N LEU A 232 13.71 -6.43 -0.29
CA LEU A 232 13.48 -5.97 1.08
C LEU A 232 12.35 -4.92 1.09
N HIS A 233 11.34 -5.17 1.92
CA HIS A 233 10.26 -4.24 2.20
C HIS A 233 10.18 -3.97 3.69
N PHE A 234 9.54 -2.89 4.06
CA PHE A 234 9.29 -2.57 5.47
C PHE A 234 7.86 -2.09 5.70
N LEU A 235 7.41 -2.26 6.92
CA LEU A 235 6.11 -1.80 7.40
C LEU A 235 6.34 -0.79 8.53
N THR A 236 5.51 0.25 8.56
CA THR A 236 5.41 1.11 9.75
C THR A 236 3.99 1.09 10.30
N ARG A 237 3.88 1.22 11.63
CA ARG A 237 2.69 1.63 12.32
C ARG A 237 2.93 3.01 12.91
N ALA A 238 2.05 3.95 12.59
CA ALA A 238 2.17 5.33 13.03
C ALA A 238 0.85 5.83 13.59
N ILE A 239 0.90 6.66 14.63
CA ILE A 239 -0.26 7.21 15.35
C ILE A 239 -0.34 8.71 15.12
N LYS A 240 -1.56 9.22 14.84
CA LYS A 240 -1.88 10.65 14.81
C LYS A 240 -2.02 11.23 16.20
#